data_006f29a7987902a559e63bc7a0895577
#
_entry.id   006f29a7987902a559e63bc7a0895577
#
_cell.length_a   1.000
_cell.length_b   1.000
_cell.length_c   1.000
_cell.angle_alpha   90.00
_cell.angle_beta   90.00
_cell.angle_gamma   90.00
#
_symmetry.space_group_name_H-M   'P 1'
#
loop_
_entity.id
_entity.type
_entity.pdbx_description
1 polymer ?
#
loop_
_entity_poly.entity_id
_entity_poly.type
_entity_poly.pdbx_seq_one_letter_code
_entity_poly.pdbx_strand_id
1 'polypeptide(L)'
;MTWAALIRIPVGVVVERRKAESPWLDFLVRPVSVLAGVPAAPPWTVIHTAGDLTTFYAGDAMIELHRTETANYRNNLASGTPLLWVVLRPGPGEVGFDLLSVTADPAEGEALTGAGDDLVESVPMPSSVREIVEDFVAEHHVEQPFFKRARDRSSVSPARRADGSEEEA
;
A
#
# COMPACT_ATOMS: atom_id res chain seq x y z
N MET A 1 11.33 -10.24 14.16
CA MET A 1 10.11 -9.96 14.91
C MET A 1 9.14 -9.16 14.09
N THR A 2 7.91 -9.53 14.13
CA THR A 2 6.87 -8.84 13.37
C THR A 2 6.03 -8.01 14.32
N TRP A 3 5.84 -6.75 13.97
CA TRP A 3 5.02 -5.89 14.81
C TRP A 3 3.56 -6.02 14.42
N ALA A 4 2.69 -6.12 15.40
CA ALA A 4 1.26 -6.14 15.13
C ALA A 4 0.81 -4.79 14.62
N ALA A 5 -0.17 -4.77 13.75
CA ALA A 5 -0.76 -3.53 13.29
C ALA A 5 -1.50 -2.86 14.44
N LEU A 6 -1.40 -1.53 14.50
CA LEU A 6 -2.12 -0.78 15.52
C LEU A 6 -3.56 -0.53 15.11
N ILE A 7 -3.83 -0.41 13.82
CA ILE A 7 -5.18 -0.20 13.31
C ILE A 7 -5.36 -1.10 12.10
N ARG A 8 -6.54 -1.66 11.96
CA ARG A 8 -6.95 -2.41 10.79
C ARG A 8 -8.22 -1.81 10.24
N ILE A 9 -8.22 -1.49 8.94
CA ILE A 9 -9.35 -0.85 8.28
C ILE A 9 -9.95 -1.84 7.30
N PRO A 10 -11.19 -2.32 7.54
CA PRO A 10 -11.81 -3.23 6.59
C PRO A 10 -12.29 -2.48 5.35
N VAL A 11 -11.98 -3.02 4.19
CA VAL A 11 -12.36 -2.42 2.91
C VAL A 11 -12.81 -3.50 1.96
N GLY A 12 -13.60 -3.11 0.97
CA GLY A 12 -13.95 -3.99 -0.14
C GLY A 12 -13.17 -3.58 -1.36
N VAL A 13 -13.01 -4.47 -2.32
CA VAL A 13 -12.23 -4.19 -3.53
C VAL A 13 -13.07 -4.48 -4.75
N VAL A 14 -13.04 -3.57 -5.71
CA VAL A 14 -13.75 -3.70 -6.97
C VAL A 14 -12.74 -3.90 -8.09
N VAL A 15 -13.00 -4.89 -8.92
CA VAL A 15 -12.09 -5.29 -9.99
C VAL A 15 -12.86 -5.34 -11.29
N GLU A 16 -12.24 -4.87 -12.36
CA GLU A 16 -12.81 -4.97 -13.70
C GLU A 16 -12.14 -6.07 -14.49
N ARG A 17 -12.92 -6.75 -15.31
CA ARG A 17 -12.40 -7.70 -16.28
C ARG A 17 -12.90 -7.27 -17.64
N ARG A 18 -11.99 -7.04 -18.56
CA ARG A 18 -12.33 -6.64 -19.92
C ARG A 18 -11.82 -7.69 -20.88
N LYS A 19 -12.61 -8.00 -21.89
CA LYS A 19 -12.16 -8.94 -22.91
C LYS A 19 -10.97 -8.34 -23.64
N ALA A 20 -9.91 -9.11 -23.76
CA ALA A 20 -8.68 -8.65 -24.38
C ALA A 20 -8.77 -8.81 -25.89
N GLU A 21 -8.14 -7.89 -26.62
CA GLU A 21 -8.05 -8.01 -28.06
C GLU A 21 -6.68 -8.57 -28.39
N SER A 22 -6.36 -9.70 -27.87
CA SER A 22 -5.06 -10.30 -28.03
C SER A 22 -5.25 -11.79 -28.25
N PRO A 23 -4.52 -12.40 -29.17
CA PRO A 23 -4.59 -13.84 -29.33
C PRO A 23 -4.00 -14.62 -28.17
N TRP A 24 -3.26 -13.92 -27.29
CA TRP A 24 -2.58 -14.59 -26.21
C TRP A 24 -3.33 -14.52 -24.88
N LEU A 25 -4.26 -13.58 -24.74
CA LEU A 25 -4.99 -13.37 -23.50
C LEU A 25 -6.47 -13.30 -23.80
N ASP A 26 -7.28 -13.96 -22.98
CA ASP A 26 -8.73 -13.85 -23.11
C ASP A 26 -9.25 -12.59 -22.44
N PHE A 27 -8.68 -12.21 -21.31
CA PHE A 27 -9.19 -11.10 -20.52
C PHE A 27 -8.06 -10.30 -19.92
N LEU A 28 -8.33 -9.01 -19.67
CA LEU A 28 -7.49 -8.14 -18.88
C LEU A 28 -8.23 -7.86 -17.58
N VAL A 29 -7.54 -8.01 -16.47
CA VAL A 29 -8.12 -7.86 -15.14
C VAL A 29 -7.36 -6.76 -14.42
N ARG A 30 -8.07 -5.84 -13.77
CA ARG A 30 -7.39 -4.85 -12.95
C ARG A 30 -8.29 -4.33 -11.83
N PRO A 31 -7.73 -4.03 -10.66
CA PRO A 31 -8.45 -3.33 -9.61
C PRO A 31 -8.77 -1.92 -10.06
N VAL A 32 -9.95 -1.44 -9.71
CA VAL A 32 -10.38 -0.10 -10.09
C VAL A 32 -10.81 0.76 -8.94
N SER A 33 -11.25 0.18 -7.83
CA SER A 33 -11.59 1.00 -6.67
C SER A 33 -11.59 0.17 -5.39
N VAL A 34 -11.52 0.89 -4.27
CA VAL A 34 -11.61 0.31 -2.94
C VAL A 34 -12.80 0.97 -2.28
N LEU A 35 -13.64 0.17 -1.65
CA LEU A 35 -14.81 0.64 -0.94
C LEU A 35 -14.50 0.77 0.53
N ALA A 36 -14.97 1.87 1.14
CA ALA A 36 -14.75 2.08 2.55
C ALA A 36 -15.80 1.31 3.35
N GLY A 37 -15.71 0.03 3.37
CA GLY A 37 -16.65 -0.85 4.04
C GLY A 37 -16.70 -2.16 3.32
N VAL A 38 -17.33 -3.14 3.92
CA VAL A 38 -17.35 -4.49 3.38
C VAL A 38 -18.80 -4.84 3.05
N PRO A 39 -19.12 -4.95 1.76
CA PRO A 39 -20.46 -5.40 1.37
C PRO A 39 -20.71 -6.84 1.82
N ALA A 40 -21.98 -7.16 2.05
CA ALA A 40 -22.36 -8.51 2.45
C ALA A 40 -22.55 -9.34 1.18
N ALA A 41 -21.45 -9.65 0.52
CA ALA A 41 -21.48 -10.42 -0.72
C ALA A 41 -20.24 -11.31 -0.77
N PRO A 42 -20.34 -12.49 -1.38
CA PRO A 42 -19.15 -13.33 -1.50
C PRO A 42 -18.16 -12.75 -2.50
N PRO A 43 -16.89 -13.15 -2.38
CA PRO A 43 -15.88 -12.70 -3.34
C PRO A 43 -16.27 -13.04 -4.78
N TRP A 44 -15.91 -12.16 -5.67
CA TRP A 44 -16.12 -12.29 -7.12
C TRP A 44 -17.59 -12.28 -7.53
N THR A 45 -18.44 -11.62 -6.73
CA THR A 45 -19.81 -11.37 -7.10
C THR A 45 -19.82 -10.33 -8.23
N VAL A 46 -20.56 -10.60 -9.28
CA VAL A 46 -20.70 -9.65 -10.39
C VAL A 46 -21.55 -8.49 -9.93
N ILE A 47 -21.02 -7.27 -10.07
CA ILE A 47 -21.76 -6.07 -9.73
C ILE A 47 -22.46 -5.53 -10.96
N HIS A 48 -21.79 -5.57 -12.12
CA HIS A 48 -22.30 -4.91 -13.31
C HIS A 48 -21.63 -5.51 -14.54
N THR A 49 -22.38 -5.60 -15.64
CA THR A 49 -21.83 -6.04 -16.91
C THR A 49 -22.29 -5.06 -17.98
N ALA A 50 -21.37 -4.59 -18.79
CA ALA A 50 -21.67 -3.68 -19.88
C ALA A 50 -20.74 -4.03 -21.05
N GLY A 51 -21.30 -4.63 -22.09
CA GLY A 51 -20.51 -5.07 -23.24
C GLY A 51 -19.46 -6.09 -22.82
N ASP A 52 -18.22 -5.79 -23.16
CA ASP A 52 -17.11 -6.69 -22.84
C ASP A 52 -16.53 -6.46 -21.45
N LEU A 53 -17.12 -5.57 -20.67
CA LEU A 53 -16.61 -5.21 -19.37
C LEU A 53 -17.47 -5.83 -18.28
N THR A 54 -16.88 -6.53 -17.36
CA THR A 54 -17.56 -7.06 -16.18
C THR A 54 -16.89 -6.47 -14.94
N THR A 55 -17.69 -5.97 -14.02
CA THR A 55 -17.21 -5.41 -12.77
C THR A 55 -17.58 -6.36 -11.63
N PHE A 56 -16.60 -6.71 -10.82
CA PHE A 56 -16.78 -7.65 -9.72
C PHE A 56 -16.51 -6.99 -8.39
N TYR A 57 -17.19 -7.48 -7.37
CA TYR A 57 -16.73 -7.27 -6.00
C TYR A 57 -15.75 -8.40 -5.71
N ALA A 58 -14.48 -8.09 -5.60
CA ALA A 58 -13.44 -9.11 -5.50
C ALA A 58 -13.33 -9.71 -4.10
N GLY A 59 -13.86 -9.03 -3.11
CA GLY A 59 -13.76 -9.50 -1.73
C GLY A 59 -13.33 -8.39 -0.81
N ASP A 60 -13.05 -8.75 0.43
CA ASP A 60 -12.64 -7.78 1.45
C ASP A 60 -11.19 -7.99 1.85
N ALA A 61 -10.61 -6.95 2.40
CA ALA A 61 -9.25 -6.98 2.89
C ALA A 61 -9.14 -6.03 4.08
N MET A 62 -8.08 -6.18 4.86
CA MET A 62 -7.80 -5.28 5.95
C MET A 62 -6.57 -4.45 5.59
N ILE A 63 -6.70 -3.13 5.60
CA ILE A 63 -5.54 -2.27 5.49
C ILE A 63 -4.96 -2.19 6.89
N GLU A 64 -3.70 -2.56 7.04
CA GLU A 64 -3.04 -2.53 8.34
C GLU A 64 -2.14 -1.32 8.43
N LEU A 65 -2.28 -0.55 9.50
CA LEU A 65 -1.43 0.61 9.74
C LEU A 65 -0.48 0.31 10.88
N HIS A 66 0.81 0.52 10.62
CA HIS A 66 1.88 0.23 11.57
C HIS A 66 2.59 1.50 11.97
N ARG A 67 2.89 1.63 13.26
CA ARG A 67 3.56 2.83 13.75
C ARG A 67 4.89 3.08 13.07
N THR A 68 5.58 2.01 12.70
CA THR A 68 6.91 2.13 12.11
C THR A 68 6.86 2.67 10.68
N GLU A 69 5.66 2.74 10.06
CA GLU A 69 5.55 3.16 8.67
C GLU A 69 4.86 4.51 8.50
N THR A 70 4.72 5.28 9.57
CA THR A 70 4.01 6.56 9.49
C THR A 70 4.62 7.53 8.49
N ALA A 71 5.95 7.50 8.32
CA ALA A 71 6.59 8.37 7.33
C ALA A 71 6.11 8.06 5.92
N ASN A 72 5.91 6.77 5.62
CA ASN A 72 5.44 6.36 4.30
C ASN A 72 3.98 6.76 4.08
N TYR A 73 3.13 6.62 5.11
CA TYR A 73 1.74 7.05 4.98
C TYR A 73 1.67 8.57 4.81
N ARG A 74 2.52 9.29 5.53
CA ARG A 74 2.55 10.74 5.43
C ARG A 74 2.94 11.17 4.01
N ASN A 75 3.90 10.50 3.41
CA ASN A 75 4.29 10.79 2.04
C ASN A 75 3.15 10.54 1.06
N ASN A 76 2.40 9.47 1.28
CA ASN A 76 1.25 9.17 0.43
C ASN A 76 0.21 10.28 0.54
N LEU A 77 -0.10 10.71 1.76
CA LEU A 77 -1.08 11.78 1.97
C LEU A 77 -0.61 13.10 1.39
N ALA A 78 0.68 13.38 1.46
CA ALA A 78 1.23 14.65 0.99
C ALA A 78 1.23 14.77 -0.53
N SER A 79 1.01 13.69 -1.24
CA SER A 79 1.00 13.72 -2.69
C SER A 79 -0.18 14.51 -3.26
N GLY A 80 -1.21 14.75 -2.46
CA GLY A 80 -2.42 15.41 -2.93
C GLY A 80 -3.45 14.46 -3.49
N THR A 81 -3.03 13.29 -3.93
CA THR A 81 -3.93 12.25 -4.43
C THR A 81 -3.51 10.93 -3.81
N PRO A 82 -3.83 10.73 -2.52
CA PRO A 82 -3.38 9.50 -1.85
C PRO A 82 -3.98 8.26 -2.47
N LEU A 83 -3.19 7.22 -2.51
CA LEU A 83 -3.53 5.99 -3.22
C LEU A 83 -3.51 4.80 -2.27
N LEU A 84 -4.17 3.73 -2.70
CA LEU A 84 -4.06 2.42 -2.08
C LEU A 84 -3.54 1.47 -3.15
N TRP A 85 -2.69 0.54 -2.77
CA TRP A 85 -2.18 -0.46 -3.72
C TRP A 85 -2.91 -1.77 -3.45
N VAL A 86 -3.55 -2.29 -4.49
CA VAL A 86 -4.30 -3.54 -4.43
C VAL A 86 -3.47 -4.62 -5.09
N VAL A 87 -3.32 -5.74 -4.41
CA VAL A 87 -2.52 -6.86 -4.90
C VAL A 87 -3.44 -8.04 -5.18
N LEU A 88 -3.44 -8.48 -6.42
CA LEU A 88 -4.16 -9.69 -6.84
C LEU A 88 -3.12 -10.75 -7.17
N ARG A 89 -3.39 -11.97 -6.76
CA ARG A 89 -2.49 -13.09 -7.02
C ARG A 89 -3.18 -14.10 -7.93
N PRO A 90 -2.50 -14.65 -8.93
CA PRO A 90 -3.11 -15.67 -9.77
C PRO A 90 -3.66 -16.82 -8.93
N GLY A 91 -4.87 -17.24 -9.22
CA GLY A 91 -5.56 -18.27 -8.45
C GLY A 91 -6.45 -19.11 -9.33
N PRO A 92 -7.04 -20.17 -8.76
CA PRO A 92 -7.74 -21.18 -9.56
C PRO A 92 -9.17 -20.83 -9.94
N GLY A 93 -9.71 -19.72 -9.46
CA GLY A 93 -11.11 -19.38 -9.75
C GLY A 93 -11.31 -18.93 -11.17
N GLU A 94 -12.57 -18.68 -11.52
CA GLU A 94 -12.94 -18.34 -12.88
C GLU A 94 -12.30 -17.06 -13.36
N VAL A 95 -12.16 -16.08 -12.50
CA VAL A 95 -11.54 -14.80 -12.87
C VAL A 95 -10.04 -14.94 -13.00
N GLY A 96 -9.45 -15.95 -12.37
CA GLY A 96 -8.02 -16.23 -12.48
C GLY A 96 -7.17 -15.52 -11.45
N PHE A 97 -7.77 -14.76 -10.53
CA PHE A 97 -7.05 -14.05 -9.48
C PHE A 97 -7.78 -14.13 -8.16
N ASP A 98 -7.03 -14.08 -7.08
CA ASP A 98 -7.55 -13.91 -5.73
C ASP A 98 -7.07 -12.58 -5.19
N LEU A 99 -7.85 -11.97 -4.34
CA LEU A 99 -7.44 -10.73 -3.67
C LEU A 99 -6.46 -11.09 -2.56
N LEU A 100 -5.25 -10.57 -2.64
CA LEU A 100 -4.24 -10.88 -1.64
C LEU A 100 -4.18 -9.83 -0.56
N SER A 101 -4.08 -8.56 -0.91
CA SER A 101 -3.92 -7.51 0.11
C SER A 101 -4.18 -6.13 -0.47
N VAL A 102 -4.39 -5.18 0.44
CA VAL A 102 -4.48 -3.75 0.12
C VAL A 102 -3.59 -3.02 1.10
N THR A 103 -2.73 -2.14 0.62
CA THR A 103 -1.84 -1.39 1.50
C THR A 103 -1.89 0.11 1.20
N ALA A 104 -1.70 0.91 2.24
CA ALA A 104 -1.60 2.36 2.13
C ALA A 104 -0.14 2.82 2.13
N ASP A 105 0.80 1.90 2.17
CA ASP A 105 2.23 2.19 2.24
C ASP A 105 2.81 2.17 0.83
N PRO A 106 3.21 3.32 0.27
CA PRO A 106 3.74 3.35 -1.10
C PRO A 106 4.98 2.49 -1.27
N ALA A 107 5.83 2.41 -0.25
CA ALA A 107 7.04 1.60 -0.35
C ALA A 107 6.71 0.13 -0.44
N GLU A 108 5.69 -0.31 0.31
CA GLU A 108 5.24 -1.69 0.22
C GLU A 108 4.60 -1.95 -1.14
N GLY A 109 3.79 -1.02 -1.61
CA GLY A 109 3.16 -1.16 -2.92
C GLY A 109 4.17 -1.28 -4.03
N GLU A 110 5.23 -0.46 -3.98
CA GLU A 110 6.27 -0.55 -4.98
C GLU A 110 7.07 -1.84 -4.86
N ALA A 111 7.36 -2.28 -3.65
CA ALA A 111 8.10 -3.52 -3.45
C ALA A 111 7.34 -4.73 -3.97
N LEU A 112 6.01 -4.69 -3.91
CA LEU A 112 5.20 -5.81 -4.41
C LEU A 112 5.01 -5.77 -5.92
N THR A 113 5.17 -4.60 -6.53
CA THR A 113 5.03 -4.46 -7.97
C THR A 113 6.18 -5.17 -8.66
N GLY A 114 5.87 -6.07 -9.54
CA GLY A 114 6.91 -6.83 -10.23
C GLY A 114 7.45 -8.01 -9.46
N ALA A 115 6.92 -8.27 -8.27
CA ALA A 115 7.33 -9.42 -7.51
C ALA A 115 6.50 -10.64 -7.92
N GLY A 116 7.13 -11.60 -8.56
CA GLY A 116 6.43 -12.79 -8.98
C GLY A 116 5.38 -12.49 -10.05
N ASP A 117 4.26 -13.18 -9.96
CA ASP A 117 3.18 -13.02 -10.92
C ASP A 117 2.02 -12.19 -10.39
N ASP A 118 2.22 -11.53 -9.27
CA ASP A 118 1.15 -10.74 -8.67
C ASP A 118 0.87 -9.50 -9.51
N LEU A 119 -0.40 -9.14 -9.58
CA LEU A 119 -0.84 -7.92 -10.26
C LEU A 119 -1.06 -6.87 -9.20
N VAL A 120 -0.36 -5.75 -9.31
CA VAL A 120 -0.45 -4.67 -8.34
C VAL A 120 -0.86 -3.39 -9.06
N GLU A 121 -1.94 -2.77 -8.58
CA GLU A 121 -2.42 -1.52 -9.16
C GLU A 121 -2.76 -0.56 -8.05
N SER A 122 -2.49 0.71 -8.29
CA SER A 122 -2.89 1.74 -7.33
C SER A 122 -4.26 2.28 -7.70
N VAL A 123 -5.05 2.58 -6.70
CA VAL A 123 -6.39 3.15 -6.87
C VAL A 123 -6.55 4.28 -5.87
N PRO A 124 -7.47 5.23 -6.10
CA PRO A 124 -7.66 6.33 -5.16
C PRO A 124 -8.06 5.86 -3.78
N MET A 125 -7.55 6.52 -2.77
CA MET A 125 -7.92 6.23 -1.38
C MET A 125 -9.26 6.87 -1.08
N PRO A 126 -10.25 6.10 -0.61
CA PRO A 126 -11.55 6.69 -0.23
C PRO A 126 -11.37 7.71 0.89
N SER A 127 -12.22 8.73 0.91
CA SER A 127 -12.07 9.82 1.88
C SER A 127 -12.17 9.34 3.31
N SER A 128 -13.02 8.39 3.61
CA SER A 128 -13.12 7.89 4.99
C SER A 128 -11.89 7.11 5.41
N VAL A 129 -11.27 6.39 4.48
CA VAL A 129 -9.99 5.72 4.77
C VAL A 129 -8.90 6.77 4.95
N ARG A 130 -8.92 7.81 4.13
CA ARG A 130 -7.94 8.89 4.23
C ARG A 130 -8.00 9.55 5.60
N GLU A 131 -9.18 9.79 6.12
CA GLU A 131 -9.34 10.40 7.44
C GLU A 131 -8.72 9.53 8.53
N ILE A 132 -8.91 8.23 8.44
CA ILE A 132 -8.33 7.31 9.42
C ILE A 132 -6.81 7.33 9.33
N VAL A 133 -6.26 7.33 8.11
CA VAL A 133 -4.82 7.37 7.93
C VAL A 133 -4.24 8.68 8.41
N GLU A 134 -4.94 9.80 8.13
CA GLU A 134 -4.51 11.12 8.61
C GLU A 134 -4.46 11.17 10.13
N ASP A 135 -5.49 10.64 10.79
CA ASP A 135 -5.53 10.64 12.24
C ASP A 135 -4.44 9.74 12.81
N PHE A 136 -4.19 8.62 12.17
CA PHE A 136 -3.15 7.70 12.62
C PHE A 136 -1.77 8.37 12.53
N VAL A 137 -1.49 9.05 11.43
CA VAL A 137 -0.23 9.75 11.25
C VAL A 137 -0.10 10.86 12.27
N ALA A 138 -1.17 11.63 12.49
CA ALA A 138 -1.13 12.73 13.45
C ALA A 138 -0.84 12.22 14.86
N GLU A 139 -1.34 11.04 15.19
CA GLU A 139 -1.18 10.51 16.53
C GLU A 139 0.16 9.82 16.73
N HIS A 140 0.66 9.14 15.74
CA HIS A 140 1.79 8.23 15.92
C HIS A 140 3.08 8.65 15.23
N HIS A 141 3.04 9.59 14.30
CA HIS A 141 4.27 9.96 13.59
C HIS A 141 5.16 10.80 14.48
N VAL A 142 6.40 10.38 14.59
CA VAL A 142 7.38 11.12 15.36
C VAL A 142 8.42 11.62 14.38
N GLU A 143 8.58 12.96 14.32
CA GLU A 143 9.52 13.55 13.41
C GLU A 143 10.92 13.14 13.81
N GLN A 144 11.73 12.77 12.85
CA GLN A 144 13.08 12.33 13.12
C GLN A 144 14.01 13.34 12.52
N PRO A 145 14.25 14.45 13.17
CA PRO A 145 14.96 15.55 12.57
C PRO A 145 16.38 15.22 12.46
N PHE A 146 16.88 14.74 11.76
CA PHE A 146 18.15 14.63 11.54
C PHE A 146 18.92 13.73 12.26
N PHE A 147 18.34 12.81 12.92
CA PHE A 147 19.11 11.88 13.50
C PHE A 147 19.94 11.23 12.54
N LYS A 148 19.43 11.02 11.39
CA LYS A 148 20.14 10.36 10.44
C LYS A 148 21.22 11.16 9.97
N ARG A 149 21.08 12.44 9.87
CA ARG A 149 22.09 13.18 9.39
C ARG A 149 23.12 13.33 10.39
N ALA A 150 22.73 13.34 11.61
CA ALA A 150 23.68 13.52 12.63
C ALA A 150 24.66 12.45 12.66
N ARG A 151 24.27 11.26 12.34
CA ARG A 151 25.20 10.27 12.43
C ARG A 151 26.15 10.31 11.35
N ASP A 152 25.91 11.11 10.44
CA ASP A 152 26.78 11.17 9.43
C ASP A 152 27.97 11.78 9.78
N ARG A 153 28.03 12.43 10.68
CA ARG A 153 29.08 13.03 10.95
C ARG A 153 29.75 12.53 11.88
N SER A 154 29.59 11.92 12.19
CA SER A 154 30.26 11.51 12.87
C SER A 154 31.16 10.93 12.56
N SER A 155 31.16 11.16 12.14
CA SER A 155 31.86 10.98 11.88
C SER A 155 32.66 11.41 11.91
N VAL A 156 32.43 12.02 12.12
CA VAL A 156 33.22 12.42 12.20
C VAL A 156 33.86 12.57 12.82
N SER A 157 33.77 12.66 13.01
CA SER A 157 34.49 12.83 13.55
C SER A 157 35.22 12.84 14.01
N PRO A 158 35.48 12.90 14.12
CA PRO A 158 36.31 12.98 14.61
C PRO A 158 37.03 13.17 14.98
N ALA A 159 36.88 13.24 14.81
CA ALA A 159 37.56 13.40 15.15
C ALA A 159 37.91 13.74 15.73
N ARG A 160 37.79 13.87 15.66
CA ARG A 160 38.30 14.20 16.18
C ARG A 160 38.66 14.21 16.92
N ARG A 161 38.69 14.18 16.92
CA ARG A 161 39.33 14.25 17.51
C ARG A 161 40.02 14.25 17.92
N ALA A 162 39.87 14.32 17.79
CA ALA A 162 40.70 14.38 18.12
C ALA A 162 41.25 14.67 18.41
N ASP A 163 40.93 14.87 18.20
CA ASP A 163 41.59 15.19 18.56
C ASP A 163 42.15 15.35 19.13
N GLY A 164 42.12 15.41 19.23
CA GLY A 164 42.80 15.72 19.86
C GLY A 164 43.44 15.73 20.42
N SER A 165 43.48 15.55 20.56
CA SER A 165 44.17 15.67 21.26
C SER A 165 45.03 15.65 21.59
N GLU A 166 44.96 15.50 21.41
CA GLU A 166 45.73 15.62 21.75
C GLU A 166 46.46 15.92 22.26
N GLU A 167 46.36 16.13 22.36
CA GLU A 167 46.99 16.59 22.85
C GLU A 167 47.75 16.63 23.57
N GLU A 168 47.82 16.60 23.82
CA GLU A 168 48.39 16.80 24.48
C GLU A 168 49.21 16.63 24.93
N ALA A 169 49.47 16.60 25.18
CA ALA A 169 50.15 16.49 25.44
C ALA A 169 50.76 16.52 25.58
#